data_5c56f6cbbe4ad017129a0894992211b4
#
_entry.id   5c56f6cbbe4ad017129a0894992211b4
#
_cell.length_a   1.000
_cell.length_b   1.000
_cell.length_c   1.000
_cell.angle_alpha   90.00
_cell.angle_beta   90.00
_cell.angle_gamma   90.00
#
_symmetry.space_group_name_H-M   'P 1'
#
loop_
_entity.id
_entity.type
_entity.pdbx_description
1 polymer ?
#
loop_
_entity_poly.entity_id
_entity_poly.type
_entity_poly.pdbx_seq_one_letter_code
_entity_poly.pdbx_strand_id
1 'polypeptide(L)'
;MLKRKSALFLAAAFLFSAPATAQSPAPAPATAPAAAATALPDADPAIWVVKDPDTTIYLFGTFHALDGKSDWFNDEVKTAFDQAGEVVLELPPMEDKAALQPVIMKYALDTSGKPLSEKLSPAAKEKYVKALGELGAPPTAFDKFRPFFAALTVIMAGAQKLGMTGEQGAEAILTKAAKAGKKPISGLETVDYQMSLFANLSEADQIKMLEETLSELDKLGEVFAEMNKHWTSGDAEGMAKLMNDMNDESPAMYKTLLTDRNANWAEWIDKRLDKPGVVFMGVGAGHLGGKDSVQDLLAKRGIKSARLTGK
;
A
#
# COMPACT_ATOMS: atom_id res chain seq x y z
N MET A 1 19.46 -14.66 15.32
CA MET A 1 18.68 -13.49 14.86
C MET A 1 18.75 -13.47 13.35
N LEU A 2 17.69 -13.89 12.67
CA LEU A 2 17.61 -13.80 11.20
C LEU A 2 17.47 -12.31 10.85
N LYS A 3 18.43 -11.77 10.09
CA LYS A 3 18.24 -10.45 9.45
C LYS A 3 17.11 -10.62 8.45
N ARG A 4 15.94 -10.03 8.74
CA ARG A 4 14.79 -10.01 7.83
C ARG A 4 15.12 -9.05 6.70
N LYS A 5 14.93 -9.49 5.48
CA LYS A 5 15.22 -8.70 4.29
C LYS A 5 13.96 -7.95 3.88
N SER A 6 14.09 -6.64 3.69
CA SER A 6 13.01 -5.66 3.76
C SER A 6 12.27 -5.35 2.46
N ALA A 7 12.68 -5.89 1.30
CA ALA A 7 12.07 -5.57 0.00
C ALA A 7 10.59 -5.96 -0.11
N LEU A 8 10.15 -7.01 0.62
CA LEU A 8 8.75 -7.44 0.67
C LEU A 8 7.83 -6.41 1.31
N PHE A 9 8.33 -5.67 2.31
CA PHE A 9 7.51 -4.69 3.03
C PHE A 9 7.13 -3.50 2.17
N LEU A 10 8.03 -3.08 1.29
CA LEU A 10 7.78 -1.93 0.42
C LEU A 10 6.77 -2.25 -0.69
N ALA A 11 6.89 -3.42 -1.30
CA ALA A 11 5.99 -3.80 -2.38
C ALA A 11 4.56 -4.06 -1.88
N ALA A 12 4.39 -4.51 -0.62
CA ALA A 12 3.08 -4.62 0.02
C ALA A 12 2.41 -3.25 0.23
N ALA A 13 3.20 -2.18 0.37
CA ALA A 13 2.70 -0.81 0.50
C ALA A 13 2.21 -0.18 -0.83
N PHE A 14 2.38 -0.85 -1.98
CA PHE A 14 2.06 -0.34 -3.31
C PHE A 14 1.14 -1.28 -4.12
N LEU A 15 0.23 -1.99 -3.46
CA LEU A 15 -0.70 -2.87 -4.15
C LEU A 15 -1.73 -2.07 -4.95
N PHE A 16 -1.45 -1.87 -6.22
CA PHE A 16 -2.46 -1.42 -7.18
C PHE A 16 -3.51 -2.52 -7.37
N SER A 17 -4.80 -2.17 -7.33
CA SER A 17 -5.87 -3.08 -7.70
C SER A 17 -5.75 -3.45 -9.19
N ALA A 18 -5.01 -4.49 -9.50
CA ALA A 18 -5.02 -5.07 -10.85
C ALA A 18 -6.40 -5.62 -11.16
N PRO A 19 -6.88 -5.54 -12.40
CA PRO A 19 -8.16 -6.12 -12.78
C PRO A 19 -8.06 -7.64 -12.64
N ALA A 20 -8.80 -8.22 -11.70
CA ALA A 20 -9.12 -9.62 -11.75
C ALA A 20 -9.89 -9.87 -13.04
N THR A 21 -9.40 -10.76 -13.91
CA THR A 21 -10.18 -11.27 -15.03
C THR A 21 -11.40 -11.95 -14.44
N ALA A 22 -12.56 -11.36 -14.69
CA ALA A 22 -13.84 -11.88 -14.23
C ALA A 22 -14.08 -13.28 -14.82
N GLN A 23 -13.90 -14.32 -14.01
CA GLN A 23 -14.55 -15.60 -14.26
C GLN A 23 -16.02 -15.44 -13.89
N SER A 24 -16.89 -15.69 -14.85
CA SER A 24 -18.35 -15.69 -14.64
C SER A 24 -18.73 -16.60 -13.46
N PRO A 25 -19.56 -16.14 -12.52
CA PRO A 25 -20.00 -16.97 -11.41
C PRO A 25 -20.91 -18.08 -11.92
N ALA A 26 -20.66 -19.29 -11.44
CA ALA A 26 -21.59 -20.43 -11.58
C ALA A 26 -22.92 -20.12 -10.82
N PRO A 27 -24.07 -20.62 -11.27
CA PRO A 27 -25.35 -20.32 -10.65
C PRO A 27 -25.41 -20.84 -9.20
N ALA A 28 -25.85 -19.96 -8.30
CA ALA A 28 -25.93 -20.19 -6.87
C ALA A 28 -26.94 -21.30 -6.54
N PRO A 29 -26.63 -22.23 -5.62
CA PRO A 29 -27.61 -23.13 -5.04
C PRO A 29 -28.51 -22.37 -4.03
N ALA A 30 -29.77 -22.83 -3.93
CA ALA A 30 -30.82 -22.20 -3.14
C ALA A 30 -30.47 -22.01 -1.66
N THR A 31 -30.96 -20.91 -1.13
CA THR A 31 -30.81 -20.36 0.21
C THR A 31 -31.04 -21.37 1.35
N ALA A 32 -29.96 -21.62 2.12
CA ALA A 32 -30.05 -22.03 3.51
C ALA A 32 -30.28 -20.81 4.43
N PRO A 33 -30.93 -20.96 5.61
CA PRO A 33 -31.17 -19.85 6.51
C PRO A 33 -29.82 -19.20 6.93
N ALA A 34 -29.76 -17.88 6.88
CA ALA A 34 -28.58 -17.12 7.28
C ALA A 34 -28.24 -17.44 8.75
N ALA A 35 -27.14 -18.14 8.97
CA ALA A 35 -26.52 -18.16 10.29
C ALA A 35 -26.22 -16.71 10.69
N ALA A 36 -26.49 -16.35 11.95
CA ALA A 36 -26.16 -15.04 12.47
C ALA A 36 -24.66 -14.79 12.21
N ALA A 37 -24.36 -13.78 11.40
CA ALA A 37 -22.98 -13.41 11.13
C ALA A 37 -22.32 -13.08 12.48
N THR A 38 -21.33 -13.84 12.88
CA THR A 38 -20.48 -13.49 14.03
C THR A 38 -19.83 -12.14 13.72
N ALA A 39 -19.95 -11.17 14.66
CA ALA A 39 -19.29 -9.88 14.52
C ALA A 39 -17.79 -10.11 14.26
N LEU A 40 -17.23 -9.31 13.35
CA LEU A 40 -15.80 -9.35 13.07
C LEU A 40 -15.03 -8.92 14.33
N PRO A 41 -13.82 -9.44 14.54
CA PRO A 41 -12.93 -8.93 15.57
C PRO A 41 -12.69 -7.43 15.39
N ASP A 42 -12.78 -6.70 16.48
CA ASP A 42 -12.48 -5.29 16.54
C ASP A 42 -11.00 -5.00 16.26
N ALA A 43 -10.72 -3.87 15.62
CA ALA A 43 -9.37 -3.47 15.28
C ALA A 43 -9.25 -1.94 15.29
N ASP A 44 -8.18 -1.45 15.93
CA ASP A 44 -7.89 -0.03 16.20
C ASP A 44 -6.64 0.46 15.44
N PRO A 45 -6.69 0.60 14.10
CA PRO A 45 -5.55 1.09 13.34
C PRO A 45 -5.17 2.51 13.76
N ALA A 46 -3.90 2.82 13.54
CA ALA A 46 -3.34 4.09 13.95
C ALA A 46 -3.92 5.28 13.18
N ILE A 47 -4.41 6.28 13.92
CA ILE A 47 -4.89 7.56 13.39
C ILE A 47 -4.36 8.73 14.23
N TRP A 48 -4.03 9.83 13.58
CA TRP A 48 -3.56 11.07 14.23
C TRP A 48 -4.38 12.25 13.78
N VAL A 49 -4.26 13.35 14.52
CA VAL A 49 -4.85 14.65 14.18
C VAL A 49 -3.77 15.72 14.14
N VAL A 50 -3.83 16.53 13.10
CA VAL A 50 -3.15 17.83 12.98
C VAL A 50 -4.23 18.89 12.93
N LYS A 51 -4.11 19.95 13.73
CA LYS A 51 -5.12 21.00 13.78
C LYS A 51 -4.56 22.36 14.13
N ASP A 52 -5.24 23.37 13.64
CA ASP A 52 -5.13 24.76 14.03
C ASP A 52 -6.51 25.31 14.47
N PRO A 53 -6.72 26.65 14.60
CA PRO A 53 -7.98 27.18 15.08
C PRO A 53 -9.22 26.88 14.22
N ASP A 54 -9.07 26.69 12.90
CA ASP A 54 -10.20 26.52 11.97
C ASP A 54 -10.06 25.34 10.99
N THR A 55 -8.96 24.59 11.10
CA THR A 55 -8.70 23.41 10.26
C THR A 55 -8.36 22.18 11.10
N THR A 56 -8.88 21.04 10.68
CA THR A 56 -8.53 19.73 11.25
C THR A 56 -8.20 18.75 10.13
N ILE A 57 -7.04 18.10 10.23
CA ILE A 57 -6.61 17.05 9.28
C ILE A 57 -6.38 15.77 10.08
N TYR A 58 -7.18 14.75 9.82
CA TYR A 58 -7.00 13.41 10.35
C TYR A 58 -6.03 12.65 9.43
N LEU A 59 -4.97 12.08 9.99
CA LEU A 59 -3.97 11.28 9.28
C LEU A 59 -4.20 9.81 9.62
N PHE A 60 -4.67 9.03 8.69
CA PHE A 60 -4.98 7.62 8.87
C PHE A 60 -4.00 6.74 8.10
N GLY A 61 -3.42 5.75 8.79
CA GLY A 61 -2.54 4.76 8.17
C GLY A 61 -3.35 3.67 7.45
N THR A 62 -3.32 3.65 6.13
CA THR A 62 -4.03 2.65 5.33
C THR A 62 -3.21 1.37 5.13
N PHE A 63 -3.91 0.27 4.84
CA PHE A 63 -3.32 -0.98 4.42
C PHE A 63 -4.01 -1.44 3.13
N HIS A 64 -3.25 -1.52 2.04
CA HIS A 64 -3.79 -1.60 0.68
C HIS A 64 -4.50 -2.92 0.33
N ALA A 65 -4.16 -4.01 1.02
CA ALA A 65 -4.77 -5.31 0.81
C ALA A 65 -5.07 -5.97 2.15
N LEU A 66 -6.33 -6.25 2.41
CA LEU A 66 -6.82 -6.89 3.62
C LEU A 66 -7.60 -8.16 3.28
N ASP A 67 -7.84 -9.00 4.28
CA ASP A 67 -8.61 -10.23 4.15
C ASP A 67 -10.10 -10.06 4.53
N GLY A 68 -10.50 -8.85 4.94
CA GLY A 68 -11.86 -8.51 5.33
C GLY A 68 -12.31 -9.17 6.64
N LYS A 69 -11.41 -9.62 7.50
CA LYS A 69 -11.72 -10.35 8.74
C LYS A 69 -11.60 -9.51 10.01
N SER A 70 -11.46 -8.19 9.89
CA SER A 70 -11.43 -7.26 11.02
C SER A 70 -12.39 -6.10 10.79
N ASP A 71 -13.04 -5.65 11.86
CA ASP A 71 -13.85 -4.44 11.88
C ASP A 71 -12.96 -3.28 12.34
N TRP A 72 -12.42 -2.55 11.39
CA TRP A 72 -11.50 -1.45 11.63
C TRP A 72 -12.11 -0.08 11.30
N PHE A 73 -13.20 -0.06 10.50
CA PHE A 73 -13.84 1.19 10.09
C PHE A 73 -14.95 1.57 11.05
N ASN A 74 -14.60 1.70 12.31
CA ASN A 74 -15.46 1.95 13.47
C ASN A 74 -14.83 3.06 14.35
N ASP A 75 -15.33 3.26 15.52
CA ASP A 75 -14.85 4.12 16.62
C ASP A 75 -14.20 5.43 16.16
N GLU A 76 -12.94 5.70 16.53
CA GLU A 76 -12.26 6.95 16.20
C GLU A 76 -12.02 7.13 14.70
N VAL A 77 -11.76 6.04 13.96
CA VAL A 77 -11.53 6.11 12.50
C VAL A 77 -12.82 6.54 11.79
N LYS A 78 -13.93 5.88 12.13
CA LYS A 78 -15.26 6.22 11.57
C LYS A 78 -15.71 7.60 11.99
N THR A 79 -15.48 7.97 13.25
CA THR A 79 -15.82 9.30 13.78
C THR A 79 -15.05 10.39 13.07
N ALA A 80 -13.74 10.24 12.88
CA ALA A 80 -12.90 11.17 12.14
C ALA A 80 -13.34 11.29 10.67
N PHE A 81 -13.62 10.14 10.05
CA PHE A 81 -14.09 10.09 8.67
C PHE A 81 -15.45 10.80 8.51
N ASP A 82 -16.39 10.58 9.42
CA ASP A 82 -17.73 11.19 9.34
C ASP A 82 -17.67 12.72 9.50
N GLN A 83 -16.80 13.23 10.36
CA GLN A 83 -16.58 14.67 10.54
C GLN A 83 -15.92 15.35 9.34
N ALA A 84 -15.18 14.60 8.52
CA ALA A 84 -14.46 15.18 7.39
C ALA A 84 -15.39 15.64 6.28
N GLY A 85 -15.14 16.85 5.74
CA GLY A 85 -15.80 17.38 4.56
C GLY A 85 -15.24 16.85 3.25
N GLU A 86 -14.00 16.38 3.26
CA GLU A 86 -13.30 15.81 2.11
C GLU A 86 -12.39 14.65 2.51
N VAL A 87 -12.08 13.79 1.55
CA VAL A 87 -11.17 12.66 1.70
C VAL A 87 -9.99 12.85 0.76
N VAL A 88 -8.79 12.69 1.28
CA VAL A 88 -7.55 12.76 0.50
C VAL A 88 -6.83 11.43 0.64
N LEU A 89 -6.52 10.78 -0.47
CA LEU A 89 -5.79 9.51 -0.51
C LEU A 89 -4.45 9.72 -1.21
N GLU A 90 -3.58 8.71 -1.19
CA GLU A 90 -2.36 8.77 -2.01
C GLU A 90 -2.70 8.95 -3.48
N LEU A 91 -3.62 8.13 -3.98
CA LEU A 91 -4.12 8.21 -5.35
C LEU A 91 -5.61 8.53 -5.37
N PRO A 92 -6.08 9.35 -6.31
CA PRO A 92 -7.51 9.55 -6.48
C PRO A 92 -8.18 8.24 -6.93
N PRO A 93 -9.47 8.04 -6.61
CA PRO A 93 -10.20 6.90 -7.12
C PRO A 93 -10.22 6.90 -8.65
N MET A 94 -9.90 5.76 -9.23
CA MET A 94 -9.88 5.60 -10.69
C MET A 94 -11.11 4.85 -11.14
N GLU A 95 -11.96 5.54 -11.88
CA GLU A 95 -13.20 4.97 -12.41
C GLU A 95 -12.94 4.14 -13.68
N ASP A 96 -12.04 4.61 -14.53
CA ASP A 96 -11.63 3.90 -15.75
C ASP A 96 -10.29 3.20 -15.55
N LYS A 97 -10.34 1.91 -15.17
CA LYS A 97 -9.15 1.08 -15.05
C LYS A 97 -8.44 0.85 -16.39
N ALA A 98 -9.14 0.95 -17.53
CA ALA A 98 -8.53 0.78 -18.84
C ALA A 98 -7.60 1.95 -19.18
N ALA A 99 -7.90 3.16 -18.72
CA ALA A 99 -7.05 4.34 -18.89
C ALA A 99 -5.69 4.22 -18.17
N LEU A 100 -5.56 3.30 -17.19
CA LEU A 100 -4.31 3.06 -16.49
C LEU A 100 -3.32 2.20 -17.26
N GLN A 101 -3.82 1.31 -18.11
CA GLN A 101 -2.97 0.35 -18.79
C GLN A 101 -1.85 1.04 -19.60
N PRO A 102 -2.10 2.09 -20.40
CA PRO A 102 -1.04 2.81 -21.08
C PRO A 102 0.00 3.43 -20.14
N VAL A 103 -0.44 3.97 -19.00
CA VAL A 103 0.44 4.58 -18.01
C VAL A 103 1.33 3.50 -17.36
N ILE A 104 0.75 2.38 -16.94
CA ILE A 104 1.49 1.26 -16.37
C ILE A 104 2.50 0.73 -17.37
N MET A 105 2.07 0.46 -18.61
CA MET A 105 2.93 -0.10 -19.66
C MET A 105 4.09 0.84 -20.06
N LYS A 106 3.88 2.16 -20.03
CA LYS A 106 4.93 3.17 -20.25
C LYS A 106 6.15 2.94 -19.33
N TYR A 107 5.90 2.57 -18.09
CA TYR A 107 6.95 2.39 -17.09
C TYR A 107 7.37 0.94 -16.91
N ALA A 108 6.46 0.01 -17.11
CA ALA A 108 6.70 -1.43 -16.88
C ALA A 108 7.57 -2.08 -17.98
N LEU A 109 7.47 -1.61 -19.24
CA LEU A 109 8.21 -2.21 -20.35
C LEU A 109 9.70 -1.92 -20.26
N ASP A 110 10.49 -2.96 -20.52
CA ASP A 110 11.94 -2.87 -20.67
C ASP A 110 12.31 -2.71 -22.14
N THR A 111 13.02 -1.64 -22.44
CA THR A 111 13.50 -1.33 -23.80
C THR A 111 14.95 -1.72 -24.04
N SER A 112 15.62 -2.37 -23.04
CA SER A 112 17.05 -2.78 -23.17
C SER A 112 17.26 -3.90 -24.17
N GLY A 113 16.21 -4.67 -24.49
CA GLY A 113 16.27 -5.82 -25.40
C GLY A 113 16.80 -7.09 -24.74
N LYS A 114 17.23 -7.05 -23.46
CA LYS A 114 17.68 -8.22 -22.71
C LYS A 114 16.50 -8.78 -21.90
N PRO A 115 16.16 -10.09 -22.05
CA PRO A 115 15.11 -10.72 -21.26
C PRO A 115 15.34 -10.60 -19.75
N LEU A 116 14.27 -10.37 -18.97
CA LEU A 116 14.36 -10.27 -17.50
C LEU A 116 15.00 -11.51 -16.89
N SER A 117 14.61 -12.70 -17.37
CA SER A 117 15.16 -13.98 -16.90
C SER A 117 16.68 -14.14 -17.11
N GLU A 118 17.28 -13.34 -18.00
CA GLU A 118 18.73 -13.30 -18.23
C GLU A 118 19.48 -12.24 -17.42
N LYS A 119 18.73 -11.38 -16.72
CA LYS A 119 19.28 -10.35 -15.83
C LYS A 119 19.46 -10.84 -14.40
N LEU A 120 18.78 -11.93 -14.04
CA LEU A 120 18.80 -12.52 -12.70
C LEU A 120 20.03 -13.38 -12.46
N SER A 121 20.47 -13.45 -11.21
CA SER A 121 21.46 -14.46 -10.79
C SER A 121 20.94 -15.89 -11.01
N PRO A 122 21.78 -16.90 -11.19
CA PRO A 122 21.31 -18.28 -11.38
C PRO A 122 20.34 -18.75 -10.29
N ALA A 123 20.65 -18.44 -9.02
CA ALA A 123 19.81 -18.82 -7.89
C ALA A 123 18.46 -18.08 -7.88
N ALA A 124 18.43 -16.80 -8.27
CA ALA A 124 17.19 -16.03 -8.39
C ALA A 124 16.36 -16.48 -9.58
N LYS A 125 17.00 -16.87 -10.69
CA LYS A 125 16.31 -17.41 -11.87
C LYS A 125 15.54 -18.70 -11.55
N GLU A 126 16.11 -19.60 -10.75
CA GLU A 126 15.41 -20.81 -10.31
C GLU A 126 14.17 -20.48 -9.50
N LYS A 127 14.28 -19.56 -8.53
CA LYS A 127 13.15 -19.09 -7.72
C LYS A 127 12.09 -18.36 -8.57
N TYR A 128 12.54 -17.56 -9.53
CA TYR A 128 11.67 -16.85 -10.48
C TYR A 128 10.82 -17.83 -11.30
N VAL A 129 11.45 -18.84 -11.91
CA VAL A 129 10.74 -19.87 -12.68
C VAL A 129 9.75 -20.65 -11.80
N LYS A 130 10.16 -21.00 -10.57
CA LYS A 130 9.25 -21.65 -9.58
C LYS A 130 8.04 -20.76 -9.29
N ALA A 131 8.27 -19.49 -8.96
CA ALA A 131 7.19 -18.54 -8.64
C ALA A 131 6.22 -18.36 -9.81
N LEU A 132 6.72 -18.22 -11.04
CA LEU A 132 5.85 -18.14 -12.23
C LEU A 132 5.06 -19.42 -12.45
N GLY A 133 5.66 -20.59 -12.25
CA GLY A 133 4.97 -21.88 -12.34
C GLY A 133 3.82 -21.99 -11.33
N GLU A 134 4.01 -21.51 -10.10
CA GLU A 134 2.97 -21.46 -9.08
C GLU A 134 1.82 -20.47 -9.41
N LEU A 135 2.10 -19.47 -10.24
CA LEU A 135 1.12 -18.53 -10.78
C LEU A 135 0.46 -19.03 -12.07
N GLY A 136 0.86 -20.21 -12.56
CA GLY A 136 0.38 -20.74 -13.85
C GLY A 136 0.91 -19.97 -15.07
N ALA A 137 1.98 -19.20 -14.90
CA ALA A 137 2.57 -18.37 -15.95
C ALA A 137 3.81 -19.06 -16.56
N PRO A 138 4.07 -18.86 -17.86
CA PRO A 138 5.28 -19.38 -18.49
C PRO A 138 6.54 -18.68 -17.93
N PRO A 139 7.72 -19.35 -17.94
CA PRO A 139 8.97 -18.78 -17.44
C PRO A 139 9.41 -17.46 -18.10
N THR A 140 8.85 -17.14 -19.27
CA THR A 140 9.14 -15.94 -20.05
C THR A 140 8.09 -14.84 -19.90
N ALA A 141 7.11 -15.00 -18.99
CA ALA A 141 5.94 -14.11 -18.87
C ALA A 141 6.34 -12.64 -18.69
N PHE A 142 7.42 -12.38 -17.95
CA PHE A 142 7.89 -11.01 -17.67
C PHE A 142 9.20 -10.64 -18.38
N ASP A 143 9.65 -11.40 -19.39
CA ASP A 143 10.92 -11.13 -20.08
C ASP A 143 11.01 -9.77 -20.79
N LYS A 144 9.85 -9.17 -21.09
CA LYS A 144 9.75 -7.84 -21.67
C LYS A 144 9.52 -6.72 -20.65
N PHE A 145 9.52 -7.06 -19.35
CA PHE A 145 9.21 -6.09 -18.31
C PHE A 145 10.41 -5.78 -17.45
N ARG A 146 10.39 -4.60 -16.83
CA ARG A 146 11.40 -4.18 -15.86
C ARG A 146 11.28 -5.02 -14.58
N PRO A 147 12.40 -5.24 -13.85
CA PRO A 147 12.40 -6.10 -12.67
C PRO A 147 11.40 -5.69 -11.59
N PHE A 148 11.23 -4.38 -11.34
CA PHE A 148 10.27 -3.89 -10.34
C PHE A 148 8.84 -4.33 -10.63
N PHE A 149 8.44 -4.33 -11.91
CA PHE A 149 7.08 -4.70 -12.30
C PHE A 149 6.80 -6.18 -12.04
N ALA A 150 7.78 -7.04 -12.32
CA ALA A 150 7.70 -8.46 -11.99
C ALA A 150 7.62 -8.67 -10.47
N ALA A 151 8.44 -7.94 -9.68
CA ALA A 151 8.41 -8.01 -8.21
C ALA A 151 7.03 -7.65 -7.66
N LEU A 152 6.48 -6.50 -8.04
CA LEU A 152 5.15 -6.07 -7.61
C LEU A 152 4.07 -7.09 -7.99
N THR A 153 4.12 -7.62 -9.23
CA THR A 153 3.13 -8.59 -9.71
C THR A 153 3.18 -9.90 -8.92
N VAL A 154 4.37 -10.41 -8.63
CA VAL A 154 4.56 -11.64 -7.83
C VAL A 154 4.01 -11.47 -6.41
N ILE A 155 4.29 -10.34 -5.77
CA ILE A 155 3.78 -10.04 -4.43
C ILE A 155 2.25 -9.94 -4.42
N MET A 156 1.67 -9.21 -5.38
CA MET A 156 0.22 -9.08 -5.51
C MET A 156 -0.47 -10.44 -5.69
N ALA A 157 0.07 -11.27 -6.56
CA ALA A 157 -0.45 -12.61 -6.77
C ALA A 157 -0.30 -13.50 -5.53
N GLY A 158 0.79 -13.36 -4.79
CA GLY A 158 1.00 -14.03 -3.50
C GLY A 158 0.00 -13.57 -2.43
N ALA A 159 -0.23 -12.27 -2.31
CA ALA A 159 -1.22 -11.69 -1.40
C ALA A 159 -2.63 -12.21 -1.71
N GLN A 160 -2.99 -12.25 -3.01
CA GLN A 160 -4.29 -12.77 -3.44
C GLN A 160 -4.49 -14.26 -3.08
N LYS A 161 -3.45 -15.09 -3.20
CA LYS A 161 -3.48 -16.49 -2.74
C LYS A 161 -3.71 -16.63 -1.23
N LEU A 162 -3.31 -15.63 -0.46
CA LEU A 162 -3.54 -15.55 1.00
C LEU A 162 -4.93 -14.96 1.34
N GLY A 163 -5.76 -14.68 0.34
CA GLY A 163 -7.08 -14.08 0.51
C GLY A 163 -7.06 -12.56 0.77
N MET A 164 -5.90 -11.93 0.64
CA MET A 164 -5.76 -10.48 0.78
C MET A 164 -6.00 -9.80 -0.56
N THR A 165 -6.95 -8.87 -0.60
CA THR A 165 -7.34 -8.20 -1.85
C THR A 165 -7.39 -6.68 -1.69
N GLY A 166 -7.15 -5.96 -2.78
CA GLY A 166 -7.30 -4.51 -2.79
C GLY A 166 -8.75 -4.04 -2.62
N GLU A 167 -9.74 -4.87 -2.97
CA GLU A 167 -11.15 -4.55 -2.73
C GLU A 167 -11.51 -4.53 -1.24
N GLN A 168 -10.78 -5.28 -0.43
CA GLN A 168 -10.88 -5.27 1.04
C GLN A 168 -9.92 -4.27 1.68
N GLY A 169 -9.01 -3.69 0.90
CA GLY A 169 -8.06 -2.69 1.38
C GLY A 169 -8.73 -1.42 1.90
N ALA A 170 -8.04 -0.73 2.79
CA ALA A 170 -8.58 0.44 3.48
C ALA A 170 -9.00 1.54 2.49
N GLU A 171 -8.23 1.79 1.44
CA GLU A 171 -8.55 2.81 0.42
C GLU A 171 -9.84 2.49 -0.33
N ALA A 172 -10.10 1.22 -0.64
CA ALA A 172 -11.32 0.81 -1.33
C ALA A 172 -12.55 1.03 -0.44
N ILE A 173 -12.45 0.69 0.85
CA ILE A 173 -13.52 0.88 1.85
C ILE A 173 -13.77 2.38 2.07
N LEU A 174 -12.72 3.19 2.27
CA LEU A 174 -12.81 4.63 2.43
C LEU A 174 -13.42 5.29 1.18
N THR A 175 -12.98 4.89 -0.01
CA THR A 175 -13.53 5.38 -1.29
C THR A 175 -15.01 5.07 -1.42
N LYS A 176 -15.43 3.85 -1.08
CA LYS A 176 -16.84 3.44 -1.10
C LYS A 176 -17.67 4.27 -0.12
N ALA A 177 -17.17 4.45 1.10
CA ALA A 177 -17.83 5.26 2.13
C ALA A 177 -17.92 6.74 1.74
N ALA A 178 -16.85 7.32 1.17
CA ALA A 178 -16.82 8.69 0.71
C ALA A 178 -17.82 8.94 -0.44
N LYS A 179 -17.87 8.02 -1.42
CA LYS A 179 -18.88 8.08 -2.50
C LYS A 179 -20.31 8.00 -1.96
N ALA A 180 -20.58 7.11 -1.01
CA ALA A 180 -21.89 6.99 -0.37
C ALA A 180 -22.26 8.26 0.42
N GLY A 181 -21.30 8.87 1.12
CA GLY A 181 -21.45 10.14 1.83
C GLY A 181 -21.37 11.38 0.94
N LYS A 182 -21.19 11.23 -0.38
CA LYS A 182 -20.97 12.32 -1.35
C LYS A 182 -19.83 13.27 -0.94
N LYS A 183 -18.81 12.74 -0.28
CA LYS A 183 -17.60 13.50 0.06
C LYS A 183 -16.70 13.57 -1.17
N PRO A 184 -16.14 14.76 -1.51
CA PRO A 184 -15.12 14.86 -2.55
C PRO A 184 -13.90 14.04 -2.17
N ILE A 185 -13.30 13.38 -3.17
CA ILE A 185 -12.10 12.59 -3.00
C ILE A 185 -11.04 13.13 -3.95
N SER A 186 -9.84 13.39 -3.41
CA SER A 186 -8.67 13.79 -4.20
C SER A 186 -7.46 12.90 -3.89
N GLY A 187 -6.42 13.01 -4.72
CA GLY A 187 -5.15 12.31 -4.51
C GLY A 187 -4.02 13.28 -4.23
N LEU A 188 -3.08 12.86 -3.41
CA LEU A 188 -1.80 13.56 -3.20
C LEU A 188 -0.87 13.39 -4.40
N GLU A 189 -1.00 12.26 -5.08
CA GLU A 189 -0.14 11.82 -6.17
C GLU A 189 -0.95 11.31 -7.36
N THR A 190 -0.25 10.98 -8.43
CA THR A 190 -0.82 10.35 -9.62
C THR A 190 -0.19 8.97 -9.82
N VAL A 191 -0.86 8.08 -10.56
CA VAL A 191 -0.30 6.77 -10.94
C VAL A 191 0.97 6.95 -11.77
N ASP A 192 0.98 7.94 -12.67
CA ASP A 192 2.18 8.25 -13.49
C ASP A 192 3.38 8.57 -12.59
N TYR A 193 3.17 9.39 -11.56
CA TYR A 193 4.22 9.71 -10.59
C TYR A 193 4.68 8.47 -9.81
N GLN A 194 3.77 7.71 -9.21
CA GLN A 194 4.15 6.53 -8.42
C GLN A 194 4.87 5.46 -9.26
N MET A 195 4.39 5.19 -10.48
CA MET A 195 5.07 4.27 -11.40
C MET A 195 6.47 4.77 -11.77
N SER A 196 6.64 6.10 -11.92
CA SER A 196 7.94 6.70 -12.22
C SER A 196 8.96 6.51 -11.09
N LEU A 197 8.52 6.48 -9.81
CA LEU A 197 9.41 6.26 -8.68
C LEU A 197 10.15 4.93 -8.78
N PHE A 198 9.43 3.87 -9.10
CA PHE A 198 10.02 2.53 -9.30
C PHE A 198 10.85 2.46 -10.59
N ALA A 199 10.34 3.02 -11.68
CA ALA A 199 11.01 2.98 -12.97
C ALA A 199 12.32 3.78 -12.99
N ASN A 200 12.46 4.80 -12.14
CA ASN A 200 13.66 5.62 -12.00
C ASN A 200 14.70 5.04 -11.02
N LEU A 201 14.37 3.98 -10.30
CA LEU A 201 15.38 3.22 -9.57
C LEU A 201 16.41 2.66 -10.55
N SER A 202 17.65 2.53 -10.13
CA SER A 202 18.68 1.88 -10.94
C SER A 202 18.24 0.45 -11.31
N GLU A 203 18.67 -0.06 -12.47
CA GLU A 203 18.36 -1.45 -12.84
C GLU A 203 18.87 -2.43 -11.78
N ALA A 204 20.03 -2.14 -11.18
CA ALA A 204 20.59 -2.95 -10.10
C ALA A 204 19.67 -2.98 -8.84
N ASP A 205 19.10 -1.84 -8.45
CA ASP A 205 18.15 -1.78 -7.33
C ASP A 205 16.84 -2.51 -7.65
N GLN A 206 16.35 -2.39 -8.89
CA GLN A 206 15.16 -3.11 -9.33
C GLN A 206 15.38 -4.64 -9.36
N ILE A 207 16.56 -5.10 -9.83
CA ILE A 207 16.94 -6.51 -9.80
C ILE A 207 17.04 -6.99 -8.36
N LYS A 208 17.72 -6.23 -7.49
CA LYS A 208 17.84 -6.54 -6.07
C LYS A 208 16.45 -6.68 -5.43
N MET A 209 15.54 -5.74 -5.68
CA MET A 209 14.15 -5.80 -5.21
C MET A 209 13.46 -7.10 -5.64
N LEU A 210 13.58 -7.50 -6.91
CA LEU A 210 12.98 -8.73 -7.40
C LEU A 210 13.63 -9.98 -6.77
N GLU A 211 14.96 -10.05 -6.70
CA GLU A 211 15.67 -11.18 -6.10
C GLU A 211 15.36 -11.37 -4.62
N GLU A 212 15.23 -10.29 -3.87
CA GLU A 212 14.81 -10.29 -2.47
C GLU A 212 13.36 -10.74 -2.33
N THR A 213 12.44 -10.21 -3.16
CA THR A 213 11.05 -10.66 -3.24
C THR A 213 10.97 -12.17 -3.44
N LEU A 214 11.67 -12.69 -4.44
CA LEU A 214 11.70 -14.13 -4.74
C LEU A 214 12.30 -14.96 -3.59
N SER A 215 13.24 -14.40 -2.83
CA SER A 215 13.89 -15.10 -1.72
C SER A 215 12.99 -15.24 -0.49
N GLU A 216 12.05 -14.33 -0.30
CA GLU A 216 11.15 -14.28 0.86
C GLU A 216 9.71 -14.72 0.53
N LEU A 217 9.45 -15.11 -0.73
CA LEU A 217 8.10 -15.42 -1.20
C LEU A 217 7.43 -16.54 -0.37
N ASP A 218 8.19 -17.55 0.03
CA ASP A 218 7.70 -18.65 0.88
C ASP A 218 7.28 -18.17 2.28
N LYS A 219 7.73 -16.97 2.73
CA LYS A 219 7.38 -16.35 4.02
C LYS A 219 6.36 -15.23 3.90
N LEU A 220 5.85 -14.99 2.70
CA LEU A 220 4.93 -13.89 2.44
C LEU A 220 3.74 -13.87 3.41
N GLY A 221 3.20 -15.07 3.73
CA GLY A 221 2.11 -15.21 4.69
C GLY A 221 2.47 -14.74 6.11
N GLU A 222 3.69 -15.05 6.58
CA GLU A 222 4.19 -14.60 7.89
C GLU A 222 4.38 -13.08 7.89
N VAL A 223 4.93 -12.53 6.81
CA VAL A 223 5.15 -11.09 6.65
C VAL A 223 3.83 -10.33 6.69
N PHE A 224 2.85 -10.75 5.89
CA PHE A 224 1.52 -10.12 5.90
C PHE A 224 0.80 -10.25 7.24
N ALA A 225 0.90 -11.40 7.89
CA ALA A 225 0.31 -11.62 9.21
C ALA A 225 0.93 -10.68 10.27
N GLU A 226 2.25 -10.47 10.24
CA GLU A 226 2.95 -9.54 11.12
C GLU A 226 2.55 -8.09 10.84
N MET A 227 2.54 -7.67 9.58
CA MET A 227 2.07 -6.34 9.18
C MET A 227 0.62 -6.09 9.60
N ASN A 228 -0.27 -7.04 9.31
CA ASN A 228 -1.68 -6.95 9.69
C ASN A 228 -1.85 -6.85 11.21
N LYS A 229 -1.07 -7.60 11.99
CA LYS A 229 -1.08 -7.54 13.45
C LYS A 229 -0.69 -6.14 13.96
N HIS A 230 0.40 -5.55 13.46
CA HIS A 230 0.80 -4.19 13.85
C HIS A 230 -0.25 -3.18 13.42
N TRP A 231 -0.80 -3.34 12.20
CA TRP A 231 -1.80 -2.42 11.68
C TRP A 231 -3.11 -2.47 12.49
N THR A 232 -3.68 -3.65 12.72
CA THR A 232 -4.96 -3.83 13.45
C THR A 232 -4.87 -3.44 14.93
N SER A 233 -3.68 -3.51 15.53
CA SER A 233 -3.44 -3.06 16.91
C SER A 233 -3.00 -1.60 17.03
N GLY A 234 -2.92 -0.87 15.91
CA GLY A 234 -2.44 0.51 15.90
C GLY A 234 -0.98 0.69 16.32
N ASP A 235 -0.16 -0.36 16.23
CA ASP A 235 1.26 -0.34 16.56
C ASP A 235 2.08 0.30 15.43
N ALA A 236 2.07 1.63 15.39
CA ALA A 236 2.81 2.40 14.39
C ALA A 236 4.33 2.24 14.51
N GLU A 237 4.85 2.00 15.71
CA GLU A 237 6.29 1.76 15.93
C GLU A 237 6.71 0.41 15.37
N GLY A 238 5.89 -0.63 15.54
CA GLY A 238 6.10 -1.93 14.90
C GLY A 238 6.12 -1.82 13.37
N MET A 239 5.16 -1.09 12.79
CA MET A 239 5.15 -0.79 11.35
C MET A 239 6.39 -0.01 10.91
N ALA A 240 6.77 1.04 11.65
CA ALA A 240 7.95 1.83 11.37
C ALA A 240 9.24 0.99 11.38
N LYS A 241 9.35 0.06 12.33
CA LYS A 241 10.51 -0.82 12.39
C LYS A 241 10.67 -1.68 11.14
N LEU A 242 9.56 -2.22 10.62
CA LEU A 242 9.58 -2.98 9.37
C LEU A 242 10.04 -2.11 8.19
N MET A 243 9.66 -0.83 8.16
CA MET A 243 10.10 0.12 7.13
C MET A 243 11.56 0.56 7.30
N ASN A 244 12.02 0.73 8.54
CA ASN A 244 13.41 1.12 8.83
C ASN A 244 14.42 0.02 8.45
N ASP A 245 14.06 -1.26 8.58
CA ASP A 245 14.90 -2.36 8.12
C ASP A 245 15.22 -2.22 6.61
N MET A 246 14.29 -1.67 5.83
CA MET A 246 14.52 -1.35 4.41
C MET A 246 15.52 -0.21 4.21
N ASN A 247 15.50 0.83 5.06
CA ASN A 247 16.48 1.91 4.97
C ASN A 247 17.92 1.41 5.12
N ASP A 248 18.13 0.43 5.99
CA ASP A 248 19.45 -0.17 6.21
C ASP A 248 19.92 -0.98 5.00
N GLU A 249 19.01 -1.58 4.25
CA GLU A 249 19.31 -2.43 3.10
C GLU A 249 19.37 -1.66 1.78
N SER A 250 18.54 -0.64 1.58
CA SER A 250 18.45 0.16 0.36
C SER A 250 18.06 1.63 0.65
N PRO A 251 19.02 2.47 1.14
CA PRO A 251 18.75 3.87 1.50
C PRO A 251 18.18 4.70 0.34
N ALA A 252 18.63 4.44 -0.90
CA ALA A 252 18.13 5.14 -2.08
C ALA A 252 16.65 4.84 -2.35
N MET A 253 16.26 3.57 -2.21
CA MET A 253 14.87 3.14 -2.36
C MET A 253 14.00 3.71 -1.25
N TYR A 254 14.44 3.62 0.01
CA TYR A 254 13.75 4.21 1.17
C TYR A 254 13.54 5.71 0.97
N LYS A 255 14.59 6.43 0.55
CA LYS A 255 14.48 7.86 0.27
C LYS A 255 13.40 8.15 -0.78
N THR A 256 13.46 7.47 -1.93
CA THR A 256 12.56 7.71 -3.06
C THR A 256 11.11 7.34 -2.74
N LEU A 257 10.91 6.20 -2.10
CA LEU A 257 9.56 5.62 -1.92
C LEU A 257 8.88 6.07 -0.62
N LEU A 258 9.64 6.60 0.35
CA LEU A 258 9.11 7.08 1.63
C LEU A 258 9.49 8.54 1.92
N THR A 259 10.78 8.83 2.15
CA THR A 259 11.19 10.14 2.72
C THR A 259 10.79 11.32 1.83
N ASP A 260 11.05 11.25 0.52
CA ASP A 260 10.75 12.35 -0.41
C ASP A 260 9.23 12.55 -0.55
N ARG A 261 8.45 11.48 -0.56
CA ARG A 261 6.99 11.52 -0.58
C ARG A 261 6.44 12.11 0.72
N ASN A 262 6.94 11.66 1.86
CA ASN A 262 6.57 12.21 3.17
C ASN A 262 6.84 13.71 3.27
N ALA A 263 7.96 14.19 2.69
CA ALA A 263 8.29 15.61 2.66
C ALA A 263 7.29 16.42 1.81
N ASN A 264 6.91 15.90 0.65
CA ASN A 264 5.89 16.51 -0.20
C ASN A 264 4.51 16.54 0.50
N TRP A 265 4.15 15.48 1.20
CA TRP A 265 2.89 15.41 1.92
C TRP A 265 2.87 16.29 3.17
N ALA A 266 3.99 16.41 3.89
CA ALA A 266 4.11 17.37 4.99
C ALA A 266 3.97 18.83 4.51
N GLU A 267 4.51 19.14 3.31
CA GLU A 267 4.31 20.44 2.68
C GLU A 267 2.86 20.67 2.24
N TRP A 268 2.20 19.63 1.72
CA TRP A 268 0.78 19.69 1.37
C TRP A 268 -0.08 19.95 2.62
N ILE A 269 0.19 19.27 3.73
CA ILE A 269 -0.52 19.45 5.00
C ILE A 269 -0.34 20.88 5.51
N ASP A 270 0.90 21.39 5.50
CA ASP A 270 1.24 22.76 5.92
C ASP A 270 0.40 23.79 5.15
N LYS A 271 0.37 23.68 3.82
CA LYS A 271 -0.45 24.54 2.94
C LYS A 271 -1.97 24.33 3.12
N ARG A 272 -2.39 23.10 3.48
CA ARG A 272 -3.82 22.79 3.67
C ARG A 272 -4.36 23.41 4.95
N LEU A 273 -3.52 23.61 5.96
CA LEU A 273 -3.88 24.34 7.19
C LEU A 273 -4.29 25.79 6.94
N ASP A 274 -3.84 26.43 5.85
CA ASP A 274 -4.25 27.79 5.47
C ASP A 274 -5.73 27.89 5.02
N LYS A 275 -6.47 26.76 4.98
CA LYS A 275 -7.86 26.72 4.48
C LYS A 275 -8.77 26.05 5.51
N PRO A 276 -9.80 26.75 6.02
CA PRO A 276 -10.74 26.18 7.00
C PRO A 276 -11.37 24.88 6.52
N GLY A 277 -11.59 23.96 7.45
CA GLY A 277 -12.33 22.73 7.19
C GLY A 277 -11.76 21.49 7.83
N VAL A 278 -12.40 20.36 7.56
CA VAL A 278 -12.03 19.06 8.12
C VAL A 278 -11.69 18.10 6.98
N VAL A 279 -10.49 17.51 7.03
CA VAL A 279 -9.95 16.59 6.03
C VAL A 279 -9.70 15.22 6.66
N PHE A 280 -10.05 14.16 5.97
CA PHE A 280 -9.60 12.81 6.26
C PHE A 280 -8.55 12.41 5.22
N MET A 281 -7.29 12.28 5.65
CA MET A 281 -6.17 11.93 4.80
C MET A 281 -5.75 10.48 5.08
N GLY A 282 -5.93 9.59 4.09
CA GLY A 282 -5.52 8.19 4.15
C GLY A 282 -4.27 7.94 3.31
N VAL A 283 -3.19 7.53 3.96
CA VAL A 283 -1.90 7.18 3.32
C VAL A 283 -1.37 5.89 3.93
N GLY A 284 -0.55 5.14 3.18
CA GLY A 284 -0.01 3.87 3.65
C GLY A 284 0.60 3.97 5.05
N ALA A 285 0.28 3.03 5.92
CA ALA A 285 0.66 3.05 7.34
C ALA A 285 2.18 3.19 7.58
N GLY A 286 2.99 2.69 6.64
CA GLY A 286 4.45 2.83 6.69
C GLY A 286 4.96 4.28 6.58
N HIS A 287 4.12 5.22 6.13
CA HIS A 287 4.45 6.65 6.07
C HIS A 287 4.21 7.40 7.38
N LEU A 288 3.47 6.78 8.31
CA LEU A 288 2.97 7.42 9.54
C LEU A 288 3.63 6.89 10.82
N GLY A 289 4.88 6.46 10.78
CA GLY A 289 5.60 6.02 11.96
C GLY A 289 7.12 6.13 11.80
N GLY A 290 7.81 6.27 12.93
CA GLY A 290 9.27 6.30 12.98
C GLY A 290 9.93 7.56 12.41
N LYS A 291 11.21 7.43 12.16
CA LYS A 291 12.04 8.49 11.60
C LYS A 291 11.61 8.80 10.17
N ASP A 292 11.67 10.09 9.79
CA ASP A 292 11.29 10.61 8.48
C ASP A 292 9.83 10.33 8.08
N SER A 293 8.96 9.96 9.04
CA SER A 293 7.52 9.91 8.85
C SER A 293 6.93 11.28 8.54
N VAL A 294 5.69 11.31 8.07
CA VAL A 294 4.94 12.56 7.87
C VAL A 294 4.91 13.36 9.16
N GLN A 295 4.65 12.72 10.32
CA GLN A 295 4.61 13.39 11.63
C GLN A 295 5.97 13.96 12.04
N ASP A 296 7.06 13.22 11.80
CA ASP A 296 8.42 13.70 12.07
C ASP A 296 8.77 14.93 11.23
N LEU A 297 8.38 14.93 9.95
CA LEU A 297 8.61 16.06 9.05
C LEU A 297 7.71 17.26 9.35
N LEU A 298 6.47 17.04 9.81
CA LEU A 298 5.61 18.10 10.32
C LEU A 298 6.19 18.73 11.58
N ALA A 299 6.71 17.93 12.51
CA ALA A 299 7.36 18.43 13.73
C ALA A 299 8.56 19.32 13.40
N LYS A 300 9.36 18.99 12.39
CA LYS A 300 10.46 19.83 11.88
C LYS A 300 9.99 21.17 11.31
N ARG A 301 8.72 21.28 10.91
CA ARG A 301 8.05 22.52 10.47
C ARG A 301 7.33 23.26 11.61
N GLY A 302 7.41 22.75 12.84
CA GLY A 302 6.70 23.31 13.99
C GLY A 302 5.23 22.93 14.08
N ILE A 303 4.75 22.03 13.22
CA ILE A 303 3.37 21.53 13.18
C ILE A 303 3.28 20.29 14.04
N LYS A 304 2.37 20.29 15.03
CA LYS A 304 2.19 19.17 15.96
C LYS A 304 1.09 18.25 15.46
N SER A 305 1.34 16.95 15.52
CA SER A 305 0.33 15.90 15.40
C SER A 305 0.10 15.24 16.75
N ALA A 306 -1.11 14.76 16.99
CA ALA A 306 -1.45 14.01 18.19
C ALA A 306 -2.14 12.70 17.79
N ARG A 307 -1.76 11.59 18.44
CA ARG A 307 -2.45 10.32 18.28
C ARG A 307 -3.88 10.43 18.79
N LEU A 308 -4.85 9.97 18.00
CA LEU A 308 -6.19 9.70 18.52
C LEU A 308 -6.21 8.29 19.11
N THR A 309 -6.70 8.18 20.30
CA THR A 309 -6.95 6.90 20.97
C THR A 309 -8.41 6.83 21.31
N GLY A 310 -9.07 5.72 21.00
CA GLY A 310 -10.43 5.45 21.48
C GLY A 310 -10.52 5.58 22.99
N LYS A 311 -11.69 5.96 23.46
CA LYS A 311 -11.99 6.03 24.89
C LYS A 311 -12.26 4.64 25.44
#